data_e5891ae625661d2fcab2312a8591fd9e
#
_entry.id   e5891ae625661d2fcab2312a8591fd9e
#
_cell.length_a   1.000
_cell.length_b   1.000
_cell.length_c   1.000
_cell.angle_alpha   90.00
_cell.angle_beta   90.00
_cell.angle_gamma   90.00
#
_symmetry.space_group_name_H-M   'P 1'
#
loop_
_entity.id
_entity.type
_entity.pdbx_description
1 polymer ?
#
loop_
_entity_poly.entity_id
_entity_poly.type
_entity_poly.pdbx_seq_one_letter_code
_entity_poly.pdbx_strand_id
1 'polypeptide(L)'
;MAAPSFFSRALAKVVSNLRLFFTHRQARAVGFTFAADSLMFGSWVAYIPHVKTTLGLNDAELGLALFGMPLGLLAMNPFSAGFIARFGLARTTIGATVAMALTFAMPVWMPERWSLLAALFCVGASVALMNVAMNTCATNIERNDGVYIMSSCHGMWSMGGMTGSGTAAALIAAGMAPRLHLTALAALVIVLTLTGLRPVLQTVPETGNSGGGSKFTLPNRDLLLMILIGMVISLGEG
;
A
#
# COMPACT_ATOMS: atom_id res chain seq x y z
N MET A 1 -20.45 -42.29 3.71
CA MET A 1 -19.43 -41.27 3.89
C MET A 1 -20.13 -39.94 4.23
N ALA A 2 -19.90 -39.37 5.40
CA ALA A 2 -20.53 -38.12 5.78
C ALA A 2 -19.96 -36.95 4.92
N ALA A 3 -20.82 -36.08 4.40
CA ALA A 3 -20.38 -34.92 3.65
C ALA A 3 -19.50 -34.02 4.55
N PRO A 4 -18.36 -33.48 4.04
CA PRO A 4 -17.48 -32.64 4.83
C PRO A 4 -18.26 -31.43 5.33
N SER A 5 -18.05 -31.05 6.61
CA SER A 5 -18.72 -29.93 7.24
C SER A 5 -18.41 -28.61 6.50
N PHE A 6 -19.28 -27.60 6.62
CA PHE A 6 -19.07 -26.28 6.03
C PHE A 6 -17.69 -25.72 6.42
N PHE A 7 -17.30 -25.89 7.69
CA PHE A 7 -16.02 -25.43 8.21
C PHE A 7 -14.82 -26.13 7.55
N SER A 8 -14.88 -27.45 7.36
CA SER A 8 -13.78 -28.18 6.71
C SER A 8 -13.59 -27.80 5.24
N ARG A 9 -14.68 -27.51 4.54
CA ARG A 9 -14.65 -27.02 3.14
C ARG A 9 -14.09 -25.60 3.06
N ALA A 10 -14.48 -24.72 3.98
CA ALA A 10 -13.94 -23.36 4.05
C ALA A 10 -12.44 -23.36 4.35
N LEU A 11 -11.99 -24.15 5.33
CA LEU A 11 -10.58 -24.30 5.67
C LEU A 11 -9.75 -24.87 4.50
N ALA A 12 -10.24 -25.91 3.84
CA ALA A 12 -9.58 -26.49 2.67
C ALA A 12 -9.43 -25.46 1.54
N LYS A 13 -10.44 -24.62 1.31
CA LYS A 13 -10.39 -23.54 0.32
C LYS A 13 -9.36 -22.46 0.69
N VAL A 14 -9.28 -22.06 1.96
CA VAL A 14 -8.27 -21.11 2.44
C VAL A 14 -6.87 -21.68 2.25
N VAL A 15 -6.63 -22.92 2.66
CA VAL A 15 -5.32 -23.58 2.50
C VAL A 15 -4.93 -23.71 1.03
N SER A 16 -5.88 -24.08 0.15
CA SER A 16 -5.63 -24.17 -1.30
C SER A 16 -5.27 -22.82 -1.91
N ASN A 17 -5.97 -21.74 -1.52
CA ASN A 17 -5.68 -20.38 -2.00
C ASN A 17 -4.31 -19.89 -1.52
N LEU A 18 -3.95 -20.14 -0.27
CA LEU A 18 -2.62 -19.81 0.27
C LEU A 18 -1.52 -20.58 -0.48
N ARG A 19 -1.70 -21.89 -0.68
CA ARG A 19 -0.74 -22.71 -1.45
C ARG A 19 -0.59 -22.17 -2.87
N LEU A 20 -1.67 -21.87 -3.55
CA LEU A 20 -1.69 -21.28 -4.88
C LEU A 20 -0.94 -19.94 -4.89
N PHE A 21 -1.22 -19.05 -3.93
CA PHE A 21 -0.56 -17.76 -3.81
C PHE A 21 0.97 -17.92 -3.70
N PHE A 22 1.45 -18.82 -2.85
CA PHE A 22 2.90 -19.05 -2.68
C PHE A 22 3.57 -19.77 -3.85
N THR A 23 2.83 -20.51 -4.68
CA THR A 23 3.37 -21.15 -5.88
C THR A 23 3.31 -20.24 -7.11
N HIS A 24 2.36 -19.31 -7.16
CA HIS A 24 2.16 -18.43 -8.30
C HIS A 24 3.13 -17.24 -8.27
N ARG A 25 4.05 -17.19 -9.24
CA ARG A 25 5.15 -16.23 -9.24
C ARG A 25 4.68 -14.77 -9.25
N GLN A 26 3.69 -14.43 -10.07
CA GLN A 26 3.15 -13.08 -10.18
C GLN A 26 2.37 -12.68 -8.92
N ALA A 27 1.58 -13.59 -8.35
CA ALA A 27 0.84 -13.34 -7.11
C ALA A 27 1.78 -13.00 -5.95
N ARG A 28 2.89 -13.74 -5.80
CA ARG A 28 3.91 -13.41 -4.80
C ARG A 28 4.55 -12.03 -5.02
N ALA A 29 4.85 -11.68 -6.27
CA ALA A 29 5.43 -10.39 -6.59
C ALA A 29 4.47 -9.24 -6.25
N VAL A 30 3.18 -9.38 -6.60
CA VAL A 30 2.16 -8.39 -6.25
C VAL A 30 1.92 -8.38 -4.73
N GLY A 31 1.83 -9.54 -4.06
CA GLY A 31 1.73 -9.61 -2.60
C GLY A 31 2.90 -8.95 -1.88
N PHE A 32 4.11 -9.03 -2.45
CA PHE A 32 5.25 -8.28 -1.90
C PHE A 32 5.07 -6.77 -2.01
N THR A 33 4.46 -6.25 -3.10
CA THR A 33 4.18 -4.80 -3.19
C THR A 33 3.18 -4.36 -2.12
N PHE A 34 2.17 -5.17 -1.81
CA PHE A 34 1.26 -4.94 -0.69
C PHE A 34 1.98 -4.96 0.66
N ALA A 35 2.85 -5.94 0.88
CA ALA A 35 3.64 -6.03 2.11
C ALA A 35 4.62 -4.87 2.26
N ALA A 36 5.27 -4.44 1.19
CA ALA A 36 6.22 -3.33 1.20
C ALA A 36 5.54 -2.00 1.55
N ASP A 37 4.33 -1.75 1.02
CA ASP A 37 3.54 -0.57 1.34
C ASP A 37 3.28 -0.48 2.85
N SER A 38 2.69 -1.52 3.41
CA SER A 38 2.33 -1.53 4.83
C SER A 38 3.54 -1.66 5.76
N LEU A 39 4.63 -2.30 5.32
CA LEU A 39 5.89 -2.36 6.06
C LEU A 39 6.46 -0.94 6.27
N MET A 40 6.49 -0.14 5.21
CA MET A 40 6.91 1.27 5.27
C MET A 40 5.96 2.09 6.13
N PHE A 41 4.64 1.93 5.91
CA PHE A 41 3.61 2.63 6.68
C PHE A 41 3.69 2.29 8.18
N GLY A 42 3.71 1.01 8.55
CA GLY A 42 3.81 0.57 9.95
C GLY A 42 5.09 1.05 10.63
N SER A 43 6.21 1.04 9.91
CA SER A 43 7.47 1.60 10.42
C SER A 43 7.36 3.10 10.64
N TRP A 44 6.76 3.86 9.72
CA TRP A 44 6.53 5.29 9.88
C TRP A 44 5.64 5.61 11.07
N VAL A 45 4.50 4.93 11.22
CA VAL A 45 3.55 5.14 12.33
C VAL A 45 4.23 5.00 13.69
N ALA A 46 5.13 4.03 13.86
CA ALA A 46 5.87 3.84 15.09
C ALA A 46 6.80 5.03 15.43
N TYR A 47 7.22 5.81 14.44
CA TYR A 47 8.09 6.98 14.64
C TYR A 47 7.34 8.30 14.81
N ILE A 48 6.02 8.35 14.68
CA ILE A 48 5.24 9.58 14.87
C ILE A 48 5.50 10.25 16.22
N PRO A 49 5.54 9.53 17.38
CA PRO A 49 5.86 10.15 18.67
C PRO A 49 7.27 10.76 18.70
N HIS A 50 8.24 10.12 18.08
CA HIS A 50 9.61 10.62 17.97
C HIS A 50 9.65 11.92 17.16
N VAL A 51 8.98 11.99 16.01
CA VAL A 51 8.92 13.19 15.17
C VAL A 51 8.22 14.33 15.91
N LYS A 52 7.11 14.03 16.62
CA LYS A 52 6.41 15.01 17.46
C LYS A 52 7.34 15.67 18.47
N THR A 53 8.08 14.85 19.23
CA THR A 53 9.01 15.36 20.28
C THR A 53 10.20 16.09 19.67
N THR A 54 10.78 15.57 18.60
CA THR A 54 11.95 16.18 17.94
C THR A 54 11.63 17.55 17.35
N LEU A 55 10.43 17.73 16.81
CA LEU A 55 9.98 19.02 16.24
C LEU A 55 9.27 19.92 17.26
N GLY A 56 9.07 19.46 18.50
CA GLY A 56 8.40 20.22 19.55
C GLY A 56 6.93 20.52 19.23
N LEU A 57 6.24 19.66 18.49
CA LEU A 57 4.87 19.90 18.05
C LEU A 57 3.85 19.60 19.16
N ASN A 58 2.84 20.46 19.28
CA ASN A 58 1.64 20.12 20.03
C ASN A 58 0.72 19.19 19.21
N ASP A 59 -0.37 18.69 19.81
CA ASP A 59 -1.27 17.73 19.17
C ASP A 59 -1.98 18.31 17.93
N ALA A 60 -2.36 19.58 17.97
CA ALA A 60 -3.01 20.24 16.84
C ALA A 60 -2.04 20.44 15.66
N GLU A 61 -0.80 20.82 15.94
CA GLU A 61 0.26 20.98 14.93
C GLU A 61 0.65 19.63 14.28
N LEU A 62 0.75 18.60 15.11
CA LEU A 62 0.97 17.23 14.62
C LEU A 62 -0.19 16.79 13.73
N GLY A 63 -1.43 16.93 14.18
CA GLY A 63 -2.62 16.59 13.40
C GLY A 63 -2.67 17.31 12.05
N LEU A 64 -2.34 18.61 12.04
CA LEU A 64 -2.23 19.38 10.81
C LEU A 64 -1.15 18.83 9.87
N ALA A 65 0.02 18.50 10.39
CA ALA A 65 1.09 17.93 9.57
C ALA A 65 0.71 16.55 9.01
N LEU A 66 0.10 15.68 9.84
CA LEU A 66 -0.36 14.35 9.43
C LEU A 66 -1.46 14.42 8.37
N PHE A 67 -2.24 15.51 8.32
CA PHE A 67 -3.26 15.74 7.30
C PHE A 67 -2.69 15.85 5.88
N GLY A 68 -1.39 16.09 5.74
CA GLY A 68 -0.71 16.07 4.45
C GLY A 68 -0.92 14.76 3.69
N MET A 69 -0.88 13.61 4.39
CA MET A 69 -1.02 12.30 3.74
C MET A 69 -2.42 12.07 3.10
N PRO A 70 -3.55 12.26 3.78
CA PRO A 70 -4.87 12.23 3.14
C PRO A 70 -5.03 13.22 2.00
N LEU A 71 -4.47 14.42 2.11
CA LEU A 71 -4.50 15.40 1.01
C LEU A 71 -3.75 14.88 -0.23
N GLY A 72 -2.58 14.27 -0.05
CA GLY A 72 -1.82 13.66 -1.13
C GLY A 72 -2.57 12.51 -1.80
N LEU A 73 -3.21 11.64 -0.98
CA LEU A 73 -4.07 10.57 -1.45
C LEU A 73 -5.22 11.10 -2.34
N LEU A 74 -5.94 12.09 -1.85
CA LEU A 74 -7.07 12.70 -2.58
C LEU A 74 -6.60 13.36 -3.87
N ALA A 75 -5.49 14.09 -3.83
CA ALA A 75 -4.96 14.80 -4.98
C ALA A 75 -4.52 13.85 -6.11
N MET A 76 -3.86 12.71 -5.76
CA MET A 76 -3.29 11.81 -6.77
C MET A 76 -4.28 10.78 -7.31
N ASN A 77 -5.27 10.38 -6.52
CA ASN A 77 -6.21 9.31 -6.89
C ASN A 77 -6.87 9.49 -8.27
N PRO A 78 -7.37 10.68 -8.66
CA PRO A 78 -7.97 10.90 -9.98
C PRO A 78 -7.00 10.69 -11.14
N PHE A 79 -5.71 10.88 -10.93
CA PHE A 79 -4.68 10.78 -11.97
C PHE A 79 -4.10 9.37 -12.11
N SER A 80 -4.29 8.50 -11.12
CA SER A 80 -3.67 7.17 -11.07
C SER A 80 -3.98 6.31 -12.28
N ALA A 81 -5.23 6.30 -12.75
CA ALA A 81 -5.62 5.59 -13.97
C ALA A 81 -4.93 6.14 -15.22
N GLY A 82 -4.75 7.46 -15.31
CA GLY A 82 -4.02 8.13 -16.39
C GLY A 82 -2.54 7.74 -16.45
N PHE A 83 -1.89 7.60 -15.28
CA PHE A 83 -0.50 7.10 -15.20
C PHE A 83 -0.40 5.67 -15.72
N ILE A 84 -1.31 4.79 -15.32
CA ILE A 84 -1.34 3.39 -15.79
C ILE A 84 -1.56 3.36 -17.31
N ALA A 85 -2.51 4.14 -17.84
CA ALA A 85 -2.78 4.20 -19.28
C ALA A 85 -1.58 4.74 -20.09
N ARG A 86 -0.84 5.70 -19.56
CA ARG A 86 0.30 6.33 -20.24
C ARG A 86 1.58 5.50 -20.20
N PHE A 87 1.90 4.90 -19.06
CA PHE A 87 3.19 4.25 -18.82
C PHE A 87 3.11 2.71 -18.79
N GLY A 88 1.90 2.17 -18.79
CA GLY A 88 1.63 0.74 -18.60
C GLY A 88 1.60 0.34 -17.13
N LEU A 89 0.89 -0.75 -16.83
CA LEU A 89 0.65 -1.20 -15.47
C LEU A 89 1.93 -1.56 -14.73
N ALA A 90 2.79 -2.37 -15.35
CA ALA A 90 4.03 -2.84 -14.72
C ALA A 90 4.98 -1.69 -14.36
N ARG A 91 5.19 -0.74 -15.30
CA ARG A 91 6.08 0.40 -15.05
C ARG A 91 5.53 1.32 -13.99
N THR A 92 4.22 1.56 -13.99
CA THR A 92 3.54 2.37 -12.97
C THR A 92 3.67 1.72 -11.60
N THR A 93 3.45 0.41 -11.48
CA THR A 93 3.59 -0.32 -10.21
C THR A 93 5.02 -0.24 -9.68
N ILE A 94 6.02 -0.48 -10.52
CA ILE A 94 7.43 -0.40 -10.12
C ILE A 94 7.79 1.03 -9.70
N GLY A 95 7.44 2.02 -10.53
CA GLY A 95 7.72 3.43 -10.26
C GLY A 95 7.04 3.93 -8.99
N ALA A 96 5.77 3.55 -8.79
CA ALA A 96 5.01 3.91 -7.58
C ALA A 96 5.60 3.25 -6.32
N THR A 97 6.04 1.98 -6.39
CA THR A 97 6.72 1.31 -5.26
C THR A 97 8.02 2.03 -4.89
N VAL A 98 8.82 2.41 -5.88
CA VAL A 98 10.06 3.16 -5.64
C VAL A 98 9.76 4.54 -5.07
N ALA A 99 8.81 5.27 -5.65
CA ALA A 99 8.41 6.59 -5.17
C ALA A 99 7.88 6.52 -3.73
N MET A 100 7.04 5.54 -3.40
CA MET A 100 6.52 5.29 -2.06
C MET A 100 7.64 5.02 -1.07
N ALA A 101 8.60 4.15 -1.40
CA ALA A 101 9.73 3.86 -0.52
C ALA A 101 10.58 5.12 -0.24
N LEU A 102 10.85 5.92 -1.25
CA LEU A 102 11.59 7.19 -1.10
C LEU A 102 10.83 8.19 -0.24
N THR A 103 9.53 8.38 -0.50
CA THR A 103 8.73 9.37 0.22
C THR A 103 8.52 9.00 1.68
N PHE A 104 8.35 7.71 2.03
CA PHE A 104 8.28 7.28 3.43
C PHE A 104 9.57 7.47 4.22
N ALA A 105 10.72 7.56 3.57
CA ALA A 105 11.97 7.89 4.24
C ALA A 105 12.09 9.40 4.56
N MET A 106 11.32 10.27 3.90
CA MET A 106 11.46 11.73 4.04
C MET A 106 11.00 12.29 5.39
N PRO A 107 9.86 11.90 6.00
CA PRO A 107 9.29 12.57 7.17
C PRO A 107 10.24 12.70 8.35
N VAL A 108 11.11 11.72 8.61
CA VAL A 108 12.08 11.74 9.72
C VAL A 108 13.28 12.67 9.49
N TRP A 109 13.40 13.25 8.29
CA TRP A 109 14.43 14.22 7.94
C TRP A 109 13.91 15.66 7.96
N MET A 110 12.61 15.85 8.11
CA MET A 110 12.01 17.17 8.02
C MET A 110 12.36 18.01 9.25
N PRO A 111 12.76 19.29 9.05
CA PRO A 111 13.19 20.15 10.14
C PRO A 111 12.03 20.88 10.83
N GLU A 112 10.86 20.94 10.21
CA GLU A 112 9.72 21.71 10.70
C GLU A 112 8.38 21.13 10.23
N ARG A 113 7.26 21.61 10.83
CA ARG A 113 5.90 21.11 10.56
C ARG A 113 5.45 21.24 9.11
N TRP A 114 5.82 22.33 8.43
CA TRP A 114 5.37 22.56 7.04
C TRP A 114 6.08 21.65 6.05
N SER A 115 7.37 21.43 6.25
CA SER A 115 8.13 20.46 5.47
C SER A 115 7.66 19.03 5.76
N LEU A 116 7.27 18.71 7.01
CA LEU A 116 6.67 17.44 7.38
C LEU A 116 5.32 17.24 6.66
N LEU A 117 4.44 18.25 6.66
CA LEU A 117 3.18 18.21 5.90
C LEU A 117 3.43 17.97 4.42
N ALA A 118 4.38 18.67 3.80
CA ALA A 118 4.73 18.49 2.39
C ALA A 118 5.30 17.10 2.11
N ALA A 119 6.16 16.56 2.98
CA ALA A 119 6.69 15.22 2.87
C ALA A 119 5.56 14.17 2.96
N LEU A 120 4.65 14.32 3.90
CA LEU A 120 3.49 13.44 4.06
C LEU A 120 2.50 13.56 2.89
N PHE A 121 2.34 14.73 2.29
CA PHE A 121 1.59 14.88 1.05
C PHE A 121 2.22 14.04 -0.08
N CYS A 122 3.54 14.06 -0.23
CA CYS A 122 4.25 13.22 -1.20
C CYS A 122 4.07 11.72 -0.89
N VAL A 123 4.10 11.33 0.39
CA VAL A 123 3.77 9.96 0.83
C VAL A 123 2.37 9.59 0.35
N GLY A 124 1.37 10.40 0.68
CA GLY A 124 -0.02 10.12 0.29
C GLY A 124 -0.21 10.00 -1.22
N ALA A 125 0.43 10.89 -1.99
CA ALA A 125 0.37 10.85 -3.46
C ALA A 125 0.99 9.57 -4.04
N SER A 126 2.17 9.15 -3.54
CA SER A 126 2.83 7.93 -4.01
C SER A 126 2.06 6.67 -3.61
N VAL A 127 1.51 6.63 -2.39
CA VAL A 127 0.66 5.53 -1.89
C VAL A 127 -0.63 5.41 -2.71
N ALA A 128 -1.28 6.53 -3.08
CA ALA A 128 -2.48 6.49 -3.93
C ALA A 128 -2.19 5.84 -5.27
N LEU A 129 -1.12 6.25 -5.95
CA LEU A 129 -0.72 5.68 -7.23
C LEU A 129 -0.38 4.20 -7.11
N MET A 130 0.39 3.84 -6.08
CA MET A 130 0.77 2.45 -5.82
C MET A 130 -0.45 1.59 -5.52
N ASN A 131 -1.37 2.06 -4.69
CA ASN A 131 -2.59 1.34 -4.30
C ASN A 131 -3.44 0.97 -5.53
N VAL A 132 -3.70 1.94 -6.42
CA VAL A 132 -4.44 1.67 -7.67
C VAL A 132 -3.68 0.68 -8.55
N ALA A 133 -2.37 0.83 -8.71
CA ALA A 133 -1.57 -0.03 -9.57
C ALA A 133 -1.47 -1.47 -9.06
N MET A 134 -1.18 -1.68 -7.75
CA MET A 134 -1.04 -3.04 -7.19
C MET A 134 -2.38 -3.79 -7.15
N ASN A 135 -3.50 -3.11 -6.85
CA ASN A 135 -4.83 -3.71 -6.90
C ASN A 135 -5.24 -4.06 -8.34
N THR A 136 -4.87 -3.24 -9.33
CA THR A 136 -5.07 -3.55 -10.75
C THR A 136 -4.26 -4.77 -11.15
N CYS A 137 -3.00 -4.89 -10.72
CA CYS A 137 -2.18 -6.09 -10.95
C CYS A 137 -2.86 -7.35 -10.38
N ALA A 138 -3.33 -7.30 -9.13
CA ALA A 138 -4.00 -8.43 -8.50
C ALA A 138 -5.27 -8.84 -9.27
N THR A 139 -6.12 -7.87 -9.62
CA THR A 139 -7.34 -8.10 -10.39
C THR A 139 -7.07 -8.69 -11.77
N ASN A 140 -6.02 -8.23 -12.46
CA ASN A 140 -5.66 -8.74 -13.78
C ASN A 140 -5.17 -10.19 -13.71
N ILE A 141 -4.38 -10.55 -12.70
CA ILE A 141 -3.95 -11.93 -12.46
C ILE A 141 -5.18 -12.81 -12.17
N GLU A 142 -6.10 -12.35 -11.31
CA GLU A 142 -7.31 -13.10 -11.00
C GLU A 142 -8.16 -13.39 -12.25
N ARG A 143 -8.33 -12.38 -13.10
CA ARG A 143 -9.12 -12.51 -14.34
C ARG A 143 -8.46 -13.39 -15.39
N ASN A 144 -7.13 -13.27 -15.56
CA ASN A 144 -6.40 -13.98 -16.60
C ASN A 144 -6.18 -15.44 -16.26
N ASP A 145 -5.85 -15.73 -15.00
CA ASP A 145 -5.44 -17.07 -14.57
C ASP A 145 -6.56 -17.83 -13.84
N GLY A 146 -7.74 -17.21 -13.63
CA GLY A 146 -8.89 -17.82 -12.96
C GLY A 146 -8.62 -18.13 -11.48
N VAL A 147 -7.77 -17.37 -10.83
CA VAL A 147 -7.33 -17.54 -9.44
C VAL A 147 -7.88 -16.45 -8.53
N TYR A 148 -7.90 -16.68 -7.21
CA TYR A 148 -8.33 -15.70 -6.22
C TYR A 148 -7.17 -15.38 -5.27
N ILE A 149 -6.53 -14.22 -5.46
CA ILE A 149 -5.34 -13.82 -4.71
C ILE A 149 -5.51 -12.53 -3.89
N MET A 150 -6.57 -11.76 -4.13
CA MET A 150 -6.78 -10.46 -3.48
C MET A 150 -6.74 -10.54 -1.96
N SER A 151 -7.45 -11.53 -1.38
CA SER A 151 -7.44 -11.74 0.08
C SER A 151 -6.04 -12.06 0.62
N SER A 152 -5.25 -12.84 -0.13
CA SER A 152 -3.87 -13.15 0.24
C SER A 152 -2.95 -11.91 0.13
N CYS A 153 -3.17 -11.06 -0.87
CA CYS A 153 -2.47 -9.79 -1.00
C CYS A 153 -2.75 -8.86 0.19
N HIS A 154 -4.00 -8.74 0.62
CA HIS A 154 -4.36 -7.98 1.83
C HIS A 154 -3.83 -8.64 3.12
N GLY A 155 -3.75 -9.97 3.17
CA GLY A 155 -3.05 -10.68 4.24
C GLY A 155 -1.57 -10.30 4.31
N MET A 156 -0.88 -10.24 3.16
CA MET A 156 0.50 -9.76 3.07
C MET A 156 0.63 -8.30 3.50
N TRP A 157 -0.35 -7.45 3.16
CA TRP A 157 -0.41 -6.08 3.64
C TRP A 157 -0.48 -6.04 5.17
N SER A 158 -1.38 -6.79 5.80
CA SER A 158 -1.49 -6.87 7.27
C SER A 158 -0.19 -7.36 7.93
N MET A 159 0.43 -8.40 7.36
CA MET A 159 1.73 -8.92 7.84
C MET A 159 2.85 -7.89 7.71
N GLY A 160 2.87 -7.15 6.61
CA GLY A 160 3.82 -6.06 6.39
C GLY A 160 3.72 -5.00 7.48
N GLY A 161 2.50 -4.53 7.77
CA GLY A 161 2.25 -3.52 8.81
C GLY A 161 2.68 -3.97 10.21
N MET A 162 2.34 -5.20 10.59
CA MET A 162 2.79 -5.81 11.86
C MET A 162 4.32 -5.91 11.92
N THR A 163 4.94 -6.38 10.85
CA THR A 163 6.40 -6.52 10.79
C THR A 163 7.07 -5.14 10.83
N GLY A 164 6.55 -4.17 10.10
CA GLY A 164 7.07 -2.80 10.06
C GLY A 164 7.01 -2.11 11.42
N SER A 165 5.85 -2.13 12.07
CA SER A 165 5.71 -1.54 13.41
C SER A 165 6.49 -2.30 14.48
N GLY A 166 6.51 -3.64 14.41
CA GLY A 166 7.27 -4.46 15.35
C GLY A 166 8.79 -4.27 15.22
N THR A 167 9.32 -4.23 14.00
CA THR A 167 10.76 -3.96 13.78
C THR A 167 11.12 -2.54 14.18
N ALA A 168 10.29 -1.54 13.87
CA ALA A 168 10.52 -0.17 14.31
C ALA A 168 10.54 -0.06 15.84
N ALA A 169 9.59 -0.70 16.54
CA ALA A 169 9.55 -0.72 18.00
C ALA A 169 10.81 -1.36 18.60
N ALA A 170 11.27 -2.48 18.06
CA ALA A 170 12.50 -3.14 18.50
C ALA A 170 13.74 -2.27 18.29
N LEU A 171 13.82 -1.58 17.16
CA LEU A 171 14.94 -0.70 16.83
C LEU A 171 14.92 0.60 17.64
N ILE A 172 13.74 1.12 17.98
CA ILE A 172 13.57 2.23 18.94
C ILE A 172 14.13 1.81 20.31
N ALA A 173 13.75 0.62 20.80
CA ALA A 173 14.25 0.08 22.06
C ALA A 173 15.77 -0.16 22.07
N ALA A 174 16.34 -0.48 20.91
CA ALA A 174 17.80 -0.63 20.72
C ALA A 174 18.53 0.72 20.52
N GLY A 175 17.84 1.87 20.55
CA GLY A 175 18.43 3.19 20.38
C GLY A 175 18.84 3.53 18.94
N MET A 176 18.34 2.79 17.95
CA MET A 176 18.65 3.09 16.54
C MET A 176 17.96 4.37 16.09
N ALA A 177 18.71 5.21 15.38
CA ALA A 177 18.16 6.45 14.83
C ALA A 177 17.08 6.16 13.77
N PRO A 178 15.87 6.78 13.85
CA PRO A 178 14.79 6.61 12.89
C PRO A 178 15.20 6.85 11.43
N ARG A 179 16.06 7.85 11.22
CA ARG A 179 16.62 8.19 9.91
C ARG A 179 17.35 7.02 9.26
N LEU A 180 18.18 6.31 10.05
CA LEU A 180 18.92 5.15 9.54
C LEU A 180 17.98 4.01 9.18
N HIS A 181 17.02 3.68 10.06
CA HIS A 181 16.06 2.60 9.80
C HIS A 181 15.22 2.84 8.55
N LEU A 182 14.51 3.98 8.47
CA LEU A 182 13.60 4.24 7.34
C LEU A 182 14.36 4.39 6.01
N THR A 183 15.57 4.99 6.03
CA THR A 183 16.39 5.09 4.82
C THR A 183 16.92 3.72 4.37
N ALA A 184 17.39 2.89 5.30
CA ALA A 184 17.85 1.53 4.99
C ALA A 184 16.70 0.65 4.49
N LEU A 185 15.52 0.76 5.13
CA LEU A 185 14.33 0.03 4.71
C LEU A 185 13.86 0.46 3.31
N ALA A 186 13.85 1.76 3.03
CA ALA A 186 13.53 2.28 1.69
C ALA A 186 14.52 1.76 0.65
N ALA A 187 15.81 1.80 0.94
CA ALA A 187 16.85 1.25 0.04
C ALA A 187 16.63 -0.25 -0.21
N LEU A 188 16.32 -1.02 0.83
CA LEU A 188 16.03 -2.45 0.71
C LEU A 188 14.82 -2.69 -0.20
N VAL A 189 13.69 -1.98 0.03
CA VAL A 189 12.48 -2.10 -0.79
C VAL A 189 12.78 -1.74 -2.24
N ILE A 190 13.54 -0.67 -2.50
CA ILE A 190 13.92 -0.26 -3.85
C ILE A 190 14.78 -1.33 -4.54
N VAL A 191 15.82 -1.83 -3.86
CA VAL A 191 16.69 -2.88 -4.42
C VAL A 191 15.88 -4.13 -4.75
N LEU A 192 15.06 -4.62 -3.82
CA LEU A 192 14.22 -5.80 -4.06
C LEU A 192 13.21 -5.58 -5.19
N THR A 193 12.65 -4.37 -5.31
CA THR A 193 11.73 -4.01 -6.40
C THR A 193 12.44 -4.04 -7.75
N LEU A 194 13.59 -3.42 -7.85
CA LEU A 194 14.29 -3.28 -9.13
C LEU A 194 14.96 -4.58 -9.58
N THR A 195 15.50 -5.38 -8.67
CA THR A 195 16.23 -6.60 -8.99
C THR A 195 15.34 -7.84 -9.01
N GLY A 196 14.44 -7.99 -8.02
CA GLY A 196 13.63 -9.19 -7.83
C GLY A 196 12.24 -9.11 -8.45
N LEU A 197 11.52 -8.00 -8.24
CA LEU A 197 10.12 -7.90 -8.63
C LEU A 197 9.92 -7.40 -10.05
N ARG A 198 10.76 -6.48 -10.53
CA ARG A 198 10.65 -5.89 -11.87
C ARG A 198 10.46 -6.93 -12.97
N PRO A 199 11.29 -7.98 -13.09
CA PRO A 199 11.13 -8.96 -14.16
C PRO A 199 9.80 -9.71 -14.09
N VAL A 200 9.26 -9.92 -12.88
CA VAL A 200 8.01 -10.64 -12.67
C VAL A 200 6.80 -9.73 -12.90
N LEU A 201 6.84 -8.50 -12.40
CA LEU A 201 5.76 -7.53 -12.60
C LEU A 201 5.56 -7.18 -14.08
N GLN A 202 6.61 -7.22 -14.89
CA GLN A 202 6.53 -7.02 -16.34
C GLN A 202 5.77 -8.14 -17.07
N THR A 203 5.55 -9.28 -16.44
CA THR A 203 4.77 -10.40 -17.01
C THR A 203 3.30 -10.36 -16.58
N VAL A 204 2.90 -9.45 -15.69
CA VAL A 204 1.51 -9.30 -15.27
C VAL A 204 0.67 -8.83 -16.45
N PRO A 205 -0.46 -9.50 -16.75
CA PRO A 205 -1.29 -9.12 -17.88
C PRO A 205 -1.76 -7.66 -17.79
N GLU A 206 -1.64 -6.92 -18.87
CA GLU A 206 -2.29 -5.63 -19.01
C GLU A 206 -3.74 -5.88 -19.42
N THR A 207 -4.68 -5.14 -18.84
CA THR A 207 -6.06 -5.16 -19.34
C THR A 207 -6.02 -4.73 -20.80
N GLY A 208 -6.46 -5.63 -21.69
CA GLY A 208 -6.68 -5.26 -23.08
C GLY A 208 -7.52 -3.99 -23.12
N ASN A 209 -7.04 -3.05 -23.89
CA ASN A 209 -7.45 -1.67 -24.10
C ASN A 209 -8.95 -1.43 -23.83
N SER A 210 -9.36 -1.25 -22.57
CA SER A 210 -10.57 -0.52 -22.27
C SER A 210 -10.27 0.93 -22.60
N GLY A 211 -10.26 1.24 -23.88
CA GLY A 211 -10.09 2.57 -24.46
C GLY A 211 -11.28 3.48 -24.15
N GLY A 212 -11.58 3.62 -22.90
CA GLY A 212 -12.41 4.65 -22.34
C GLY A 212 -11.57 5.34 -21.27
N GLY A 213 -11.01 6.49 -21.63
CA GLY A 213 -10.53 7.40 -20.61
C GLY A 213 -11.58 7.44 -19.53
N SER A 214 -11.19 7.20 -18.28
CA SER A 214 -12.09 7.27 -17.13
C SER A 214 -12.78 8.64 -17.18
N LYS A 215 -13.93 8.70 -17.83
CA LYS A 215 -14.81 9.84 -17.69
C LYS A 215 -15.18 9.83 -16.22
N PHE A 216 -14.86 10.91 -15.52
CA PHE A 216 -15.34 11.13 -14.18
C PHE A 216 -16.87 11.00 -14.21
N THR A 217 -17.36 9.82 -13.86
CA THR A 217 -18.78 9.56 -13.72
C THR A 217 -19.14 9.84 -12.28
N LEU A 218 -20.06 10.75 -12.07
CA LEU A 218 -20.64 10.95 -10.74
C LEU A 218 -21.15 9.61 -10.22
N PRO A 219 -20.86 9.27 -8.95
CA PRO A 219 -21.31 8.03 -8.36
C PRO A 219 -22.84 7.93 -8.46
N ASN A 220 -23.35 6.78 -8.90
CA ASN A 220 -24.77 6.49 -8.87
C ASN A 220 -25.24 6.36 -7.41
N ARG A 221 -26.56 6.30 -7.20
CA ARG A 221 -27.16 6.26 -5.87
C ARG A 221 -26.64 5.11 -5.01
N ASP A 222 -26.40 3.94 -5.62
CA ASP A 222 -25.93 2.75 -4.92
C ASP A 222 -24.47 2.91 -4.49
N LEU A 223 -23.64 3.54 -5.31
CA LEU A 223 -22.25 3.86 -4.98
C LEU A 223 -22.15 4.91 -3.88
N LEU A 224 -23.03 5.92 -3.89
CA LEU A 224 -23.14 6.92 -2.82
C LEU A 224 -23.54 6.27 -1.49
N LEU A 225 -24.48 5.32 -1.51
CA LEU A 225 -24.87 4.54 -0.33
C LEU A 225 -23.70 3.72 0.22
N MET A 226 -22.94 3.05 -0.65
CA MET A 226 -21.74 2.29 -0.23
C MET A 226 -20.66 3.19 0.37
N ILE A 227 -20.45 4.37 -0.21
CA ILE A 227 -19.51 5.38 0.33
C ILE A 227 -19.97 5.85 1.71
N LEU A 228 -21.26 6.14 1.89
CA LEU A 228 -21.85 6.58 3.16
C LEU A 228 -21.71 5.49 4.23
N ILE A 229 -22.00 4.23 3.89
CA ILE A 229 -21.85 3.09 4.79
C ILE A 229 -20.38 2.93 5.19
N GLY A 230 -19.45 3.01 4.21
CA GLY A 230 -18.01 2.96 4.48
C GLY A 230 -17.54 4.08 5.41
N MET A 231 -18.02 5.31 5.20
CA MET A 231 -17.72 6.44 6.10
C MET A 231 -18.25 6.21 7.53
N VAL A 232 -19.48 5.72 7.67
CA VAL A 232 -20.08 5.46 9.00
C VAL A 232 -19.31 4.37 9.74
N ILE A 233 -18.90 3.30 9.04
CA ILE A 233 -18.09 2.23 9.63
C ILE A 233 -16.74 2.79 10.08
N SER A 234 -16.04 3.54 9.21
CA SER A 234 -14.75 4.15 9.56
C SER A 234 -14.80 5.13 10.71
N LEU A 235 -15.91 5.87 10.86
CA LEU A 235 -16.14 6.78 12.00
C LEU A 235 -16.47 6.03 13.30
N GLY A 236 -16.99 4.79 13.19
CA GLY A 236 -17.29 3.95 14.36
C GLY A 236 -16.11 3.16 14.90
N GLU A 237 -15.01 3.06 14.13
CA GLU A 237 -13.78 2.35 14.52
C GLU A 237 -12.73 3.27 15.19
N GLY A 238 -12.93 4.57 15.25
CA GLY A 238 -12.10 5.59 15.91
C GLY A 238 -12.62 5.99 17.27
#